data_36af63834862b4052fdce228499a0392
#
_entry.id   36af63834862b4052fdce228499a0392
#
_cell.length_a   1.000
_cell.length_b   1.000
_cell.length_c   1.000
_cell.angle_alpha   90.00
_cell.angle_beta   90.00
_cell.angle_gamma   90.00
#
_symmetry.space_group_name_H-M   'P 1'
#
loop_
_entity.id
_entity.type
_entity.pdbx_description
1 polymer ?
#
loop_
_entity_poly.entity_id
_entity_poly.type
_entity_poly.pdbx_seq_one_letter_code
_entity_poly.pdbx_strand_id
1 'polypeptide(L)'
;MSKKPIVEVKNLKISSNNNYLIRDLSFKVMPNEILGIIGESGSGKSLTALSIIDLIKYKGLKQEGEIVFNPNLIETEKEENSRAKKSEIAIIFQDPASYLNPSMRCGAQIMESIVGNEDKLDQALKLLKKVMIDEPEKSLNKYPHELSGGQQQRVMIAMALAKKPKILIADEATSSLDTIIKKEIINLIVKLKSELDSSLIIITHNLNLIKNISERILVIKNG
;
A
#
# COMPACT_ATOMS: atom_id res chain seq x y z
N MET A 1 0.25 -7.35 28.73
CA MET A 1 0.34 -5.94 28.26
C MET A 1 -0.41 -5.84 26.94
N SER A 2 -1.42 -4.98 26.82
CA SER A 2 -2.14 -4.79 25.55
C SER A 2 -1.17 -4.18 24.52
N LYS A 3 -1.02 -4.82 23.36
CA LYS A 3 -0.20 -4.28 22.28
C LYS A 3 -0.76 -2.93 21.86
N LYS A 4 0.08 -1.89 21.79
CA LYS A 4 -0.32 -0.59 21.24
C LYS A 4 -0.47 -0.70 19.72
N PRO A 5 -1.45 0.00 19.09
CA PRO A 5 -1.61 -0.01 17.64
C PRO A 5 -0.38 0.62 16.97
N ILE A 6 -0.06 0.21 15.73
CA ILE A 6 0.96 0.85 14.90
C ILE A 6 0.46 2.16 14.31
N VAL A 7 -0.81 2.21 13.94
CA VAL A 7 -1.52 3.42 13.53
C VAL A 7 -2.94 3.41 14.11
N GLU A 8 -3.39 4.57 14.56
CA GLU A 8 -4.75 4.82 15.04
C GLU A 8 -5.35 6.00 14.25
N VAL A 9 -6.46 5.75 13.60
CA VAL A 9 -7.27 6.77 12.91
C VAL A 9 -8.42 7.16 13.82
N LYS A 10 -8.59 8.46 14.08
CA LYS A 10 -9.59 9.00 14.99
C LYS A 10 -10.43 10.07 14.31
N ASN A 11 -11.73 9.85 14.27
CA ASN A 11 -12.75 10.79 13.78
C ASN A 11 -12.38 11.38 12.40
N LEU A 12 -11.84 10.54 11.51
CA LEU A 12 -11.44 10.96 10.17
C LEU A 12 -12.65 11.42 9.38
N LYS A 13 -12.59 12.65 8.90
CA LYS A 13 -13.57 13.23 7.97
C LYS A 13 -12.84 13.72 6.73
N ILE A 14 -13.41 13.46 5.57
CA ILE A 14 -12.91 13.98 4.30
C ILE A 14 -14.05 14.60 3.54
N SER A 15 -13.85 15.82 3.06
CA SER A 15 -14.88 16.57 2.32
C SER A 15 -14.32 17.20 1.04
N SER A 16 -15.23 17.39 0.07
CA SER A 16 -15.04 18.18 -1.13
C SER A 16 -16.22 19.13 -1.27
N ASN A 17 -15.97 20.44 -1.40
CA ASN A 17 -17.02 21.46 -1.60
C ASN A 17 -18.22 21.28 -0.62
N ASN A 18 -17.93 21.12 0.67
CA ASN A 18 -18.90 20.87 1.76
C ASN A 18 -19.66 19.53 1.72
N ASN A 19 -19.35 18.64 0.78
CA ASN A 19 -19.91 17.30 0.77
C ASN A 19 -18.94 16.34 1.44
N TYR A 20 -19.39 15.62 2.48
CA TYR A 20 -18.59 14.61 3.15
C TYR A 20 -18.48 13.34 2.32
N LEU A 21 -17.25 12.93 2.03
CA LEU A 21 -16.88 11.66 1.39
C LEU A 21 -16.54 10.59 2.44
N ILE A 22 -15.98 11.02 3.58
CA ILE A 22 -15.86 10.25 4.82
C ILE A 22 -16.38 11.14 5.94
N ARG A 23 -17.27 10.60 6.80
CA ARG A 23 -18.03 11.40 7.78
C ARG A 23 -17.46 11.34 9.19
N ASP A 24 -17.13 10.13 9.66
CA ASP A 24 -16.58 9.89 11.00
C ASP A 24 -16.03 8.48 11.09
N LEU A 25 -14.80 8.29 10.62
CA LEU A 25 -14.17 6.97 10.58
C LEU A 25 -13.08 6.86 11.64
N SER A 26 -13.22 5.88 12.54
CA SER A 26 -12.21 5.58 13.56
C SER A 26 -11.88 4.10 13.58
N PHE A 27 -10.58 3.78 13.52
CA PHE A 27 -10.09 2.40 13.61
C PHE A 27 -8.62 2.37 14.00
N LYS A 28 -8.12 1.16 14.29
CA LYS A 28 -6.72 0.91 14.67
C LYS A 28 -6.17 -0.21 13.81
N VAL A 29 -4.88 -0.14 13.52
CA VAL A 29 -4.11 -1.24 12.92
C VAL A 29 -3.10 -1.70 13.94
N MET A 30 -3.07 -3.01 14.21
CA MET A 30 -2.13 -3.59 15.17
C MET A 30 -0.81 -3.96 14.47
N PRO A 31 0.30 -4.06 15.22
CA PRO A 31 1.57 -4.55 14.67
C PRO A 31 1.40 -5.96 14.11
N ASN A 32 1.92 -6.18 12.91
CA ASN A 32 1.88 -7.46 12.19
C ASN A 32 0.47 -7.97 11.82
N GLU A 33 -0.55 -7.13 11.94
CA GLU A 33 -1.93 -7.46 11.56
C GLU A 33 -2.14 -7.40 10.05
N ILE A 34 -3.09 -8.21 9.55
CA ILE A 34 -3.73 -8.02 8.25
C ILE A 34 -5.15 -7.49 8.51
N LEU A 35 -5.35 -6.19 8.26
CA LEU A 35 -6.65 -5.55 8.32
C LEU A 35 -7.27 -5.50 6.93
N GLY A 36 -8.42 -6.15 6.74
CA GLY A 36 -9.23 -6.00 5.54
C GLY A 36 -10.12 -4.75 5.64
N ILE A 37 -10.23 -3.97 4.57
CA ILE A 37 -11.20 -2.87 4.46
C ILE A 37 -12.10 -3.17 3.25
N ILE A 38 -13.40 -3.32 3.49
CA ILE A 38 -14.39 -3.58 2.44
C ILE A 38 -15.47 -2.50 2.42
N GLY A 39 -16.15 -2.40 1.31
CA GLY A 39 -17.28 -1.49 1.10
C GLY A 39 -17.61 -1.35 -0.38
N GLU A 40 -18.73 -0.73 -0.68
CA GLU A 40 -19.15 -0.44 -2.05
C GLU A 40 -18.18 0.53 -2.76
N SER A 41 -18.22 0.57 -4.09
CA SER A 41 -17.48 1.59 -4.84
C SER A 41 -17.92 2.98 -4.40
N GLY A 42 -16.95 3.89 -4.20
CA GLY A 42 -17.24 5.25 -3.70
C GLY A 42 -17.46 5.37 -2.18
N SER A 43 -17.37 4.28 -1.40
CA SER A 43 -17.58 4.34 0.07
C SER A 43 -16.45 5.03 0.86
N GLY A 44 -15.35 5.45 0.22
CA GLY A 44 -14.25 6.15 0.88
C GLY A 44 -13.01 5.29 1.17
N LYS A 45 -12.96 4.02 0.77
CA LYS A 45 -11.84 3.09 1.06
C LYS A 45 -10.47 3.63 0.61
N SER A 46 -10.35 4.00 -0.66
CA SER A 46 -9.09 4.54 -1.20
C SER A 46 -8.74 5.90 -0.59
N LEU A 47 -9.74 6.73 -0.24
CA LEU A 47 -9.51 7.98 0.47
C LEU A 47 -8.94 7.72 1.87
N THR A 48 -9.41 6.68 2.55
CA THR A 48 -8.85 6.26 3.84
C THR A 48 -7.38 5.86 3.71
N ALA A 49 -7.02 5.09 2.67
CA ALA A 49 -5.62 4.74 2.38
C ALA A 49 -4.77 5.99 2.13
N LEU A 50 -5.24 6.89 1.28
CA LEU A 50 -4.55 8.15 0.94
C LEU A 50 -4.38 9.07 2.15
N SER A 51 -5.32 9.02 3.12
CA SER A 51 -5.20 9.77 4.38
C SER A 51 -4.04 9.25 5.23
N ILE A 52 -3.88 7.93 5.34
CA ILE A 52 -2.80 7.32 6.14
C ILE A 52 -1.43 7.71 5.60
N ILE A 53 -1.28 7.84 4.27
CA ILE A 53 -0.02 8.24 3.63
C ILE A 53 0.09 9.75 3.36
N ASP A 54 -0.82 10.56 3.92
CA ASP A 54 -0.87 12.04 3.82
C ASP A 54 -0.92 12.56 2.36
N LEU A 55 -1.63 11.87 1.49
CA LEU A 55 -1.80 12.30 0.09
C LEU A 55 -3.14 12.99 -0.20
N ILE A 56 -4.04 13.14 0.76
CA ILE A 56 -5.36 13.77 0.58
C ILE A 56 -5.22 15.24 0.13
N LYS A 57 -4.25 15.97 0.67
CA LYS A 57 -3.97 17.38 0.31
C LYS A 57 -3.70 17.58 -1.18
N TYR A 58 -3.08 16.60 -1.85
CA TYR A 58 -2.79 16.66 -3.29
C TYR A 58 -4.03 16.38 -4.16
N LYS A 59 -5.13 15.93 -3.56
CA LYS A 59 -6.43 15.76 -4.23
C LYS A 59 -7.33 16.99 -4.12
N GLY A 60 -6.88 18.06 -3.47
CA GLY A 60 -7.71 19.24 -3.22
C GLY A 60 -8.88 18.99 -2.25
N LEU A 61 -8.77 17.95 -1.42
CA LEU A 61 -9.77 17.57 -0.43
C LEU A 61 -9.39 18.08 0.95
N LYS A 62 -10.41 18.42 1.76
CA LYS A 62 -10.22 18.81 3.16
C LYS A 62 -10.27 17.56 4.03
N GLN A 63 -9.28 17.41 4.91
CA GLN A 63 -9.20 16.35 5.91
C GLN A 63 -9.32 16.95 7.31
N GLU A 64 -10.11 16.30 8.17
CA GLU A 64 -10.24 16.57 9.60
C GLU A 64 -10.08 15.25 10.38
N GLY A 65 -9.83 15.34 11.69
CA GLY A 65 -9.53 14.19 12.53
C GLY A 65 -8.03 13.96 12.67
N GLU A 66 -7.64 12.88 13.33
CA GLU A 66 -6.25 12.58 13.66
C GLU A 66 -5.84 11.21 13.11
N ILE A 67 -4.60 11.12 12.62
CA ILE A 67 -3.91 9.86 12.32
C ILE A 67 -2.65 9.83 13.17
N VAL A 68 -2.65 8.94 14.16
CA VAL A 68 -1.59 8.84 15.16
C VAL A 68 -0.77 7.58 14.90
N PHE A 69 0.52 7.74 14.67
CA PHE A 69 1.48 6.65 14.54
C PHE A 69 2.18 6.38 15.87
N ASN A 70 2.46 5.11 16.15
CA ASN A 70 3.19 4.73 17.35
C ASN A 70 4.70 5.00 17.15
N PRO A 71 5.30 5.97 17.83
CA PRO A 71 6.70 6.35 17.60
C PRO A 71 7.71 5.27 18.01
N ASN A 72 7.28 4.24 18.76
CA ASN A 72 8.13 3.11 19.13
C ASN A 72 8.19 2.03 18.03
N LEU A 73 7.30 2.09 17.03
CA LEU A 73 7.16 1.08 15.98
C LEU A 73 7.42 1.65 14.59
N ILE A 74 7.25 2.95 14.40
CA ILE A 74 7.36 3.64 13.12
C ILE A 74 8.09 4.97 13.33
N GLU A 75 9.05 5.29 12.47
CA GLU A 75 9.71 6.59 12.50
C GLU A 75 8.76 7.67 11.97
N THR A 76 8.75 8.82 12.65
CA THR A 76 7.95 9.99 12.26
C THR A 76 8.84 11.17 11.85
N GLU A 77 8.32 12.07 11.04
CA GLU A 77 9.03 13.29 10.64
C GLU A 77 9.11 14.24 11.85
N LYS A 78 10.29 14.87 12.07
CA LYS A 78 10.55 15.68 13.27
C LYS A 78 9.69 16.94 13.37
N GLU A 79 9.29 17.52 12.23
CA GLU A 79 8.53 18.78 12.18
C GLU A 79 7.03 18.58 12.37
N GLU A 80 6.52 17.36 12.14
CA GLU A 80 5.11 17.03 12.29
C GLU A 80 5.00 15.65 12.96
N ASN A 81 5.08 15.62 14.29
CA ASN A 81 5.09 14.41 15.13
C ASN A 81 3.94 13.39 14.87
N SER A 82 2.98 13.72 14.01
CA SER A 82 1.87 12.84 13.63
C SER A 82 2.07 12.11 12.30
N ARG A 83 3.10 12.45 11.50
CA ARG A 83 3.32 11.84 10.19
C ARG A 83 4.40 10.78 10.24
N ALA A 84 4.08 9.62 9.66
CA ALA A 84 5.08 8.58 9.44
C ALA A 84 6.08 9.03 8.37
N LYS A 85 7.35 8.67 8.56
CA LYS A 85 8.38 8.86 7.55
C LYS A 85 7.96 8.17 6.24
N LYS A 86 8.20 8.78 5.09
CA LYS A 86 7.76 8.26 3.77
C LYS A 86 8.26 6.85 3.46
N SER A 87 9.38 6.42 4.04
CA SER A 87 9.90 5.06 3.91
C SER A 87 9.13 4.03 4.73
N GLU A 88 8.45 4.44 5.80
CA GLU A 88 7.79 3.53 6.74
C GLU A 88 6.45 3.00 6.23
N ILE A 89 5.86 3.66 5.23
CA ILE A 89 4.59 3.25 4.64
C ILE A 89 4.76 3.11 3.13
N ALA A 90 4.24 2.02 2.58
CA ALA A 90 4.15 1.84 1.14
C ALA A 90 2.72 1.48 0.73
N ILE A 91 2.35 1.89 -0.48
CA ILE A 91 1.05 1.59 -1.08
C ILE A 91 1.25 0.91 -2.43
N ILE A 92 0.44 -0.11 -2.67
CA ILE A 92 0.29 -0.81 -3.94
C ILE A 92 -1.07 -0.41 -4.48
N PHE A 93 -1.09 0.31 -5.60
CA PHE A 93 -2.30 0.85 -6.21
C PHE A 93 -3.01 -0.17 -7.12
N GLN A 94 -4.24 0.16 -7.48
CA GLN A 94 -5.12 -0.66 -8.31
C GLN A 94 -4.61 -0.88 -9.73
N ASP A 95 -4.13 0.18 -10.38
CA ASP A 95 -3.72 0.19 -11.79
C ASP A 95 -2.24 0.53 -11.91
N PRO A 96 -1.36 -0.47 -12.11
CA PRO A 96 0.08 -0.21 -12.21
C PRO A 96 0.44 0.68 -13.40
N ALA A 97 -0.32 0.63 -14.50
CA ALA A 97 -0.02 1.43 -15.69
C ALA A 97 -0.15 2.94 -15.44
N SER A 98 -1.04 3.34 -14.52
CA SER A 98 -1.21 4.75 -14.12
C SER A 98 -0.14 5.25 -13.15
N TYR A 99 0.59 4.36 -12.48
CA TYR A 99 1.57 4.73 -11.44
C TYR A 99 3.02 4.47 -11.82
N LEU A 100 3.27 3.55 -12.75
CA LEU A 100 4.60 3.37 -13.33
C LEU A 100 4.87 4.48 -14.33
N ASN A 101 6.06 5.07 -14.27
CA ASN A 101 6.47 6.08 -15.25
C ASN A 101 6.74 5.39 -16.62
N PRO A 102 5.94 5.68 -17.65
CA PRO A 102 6.07 5.00 -18.95
C PRO A 102 7.38 5.32 -19.68
N SER A 103 8.04 6.43 -19.31
CA SER A 103 9.29 6.88 -19.93
C SER A 103 10.55 6.40 -19.19
N MET A 104 10.38 5.65 -18.08
CA MET A 104 11.50 5.09 -17.31
C MET A 104 11.50 3.56 -17.34
N ARG A 105 12.68 2.97 -17.41
CA ARG A 105 12.85 1.52 -17.30
C ARG A 105 12.42 1.04 -15.91
N CYS A 106 11.83 -0.14 -15.82
CA CYS A 106 11.33 -0.70 -14.56
C CYS A 106 12.43 -0.84 -13.50
N GLY A 107 13.64 -1.24 -13.90
CA GLY A 107 14.79 -1.31 -13.00
C GLY A 107 15.15 0.05 -12.39
N ALA A 108 15.13 1.12 -13.18
CA ALA A 108 15.42 2.47 -12.69
C ALA A 108 14.39 2.91 -11.63
N GLN A 109 13.11 2.65 -11.85
CA GLN A 109 12.04 2.97 -10.89
C GLN A 109 12.16 2.18 -9.58
N ILE A 110 12.54 0.90 -9.66
CA ILE A 110 12.79 0.08 -8.46
C ILE A 110 14.01 0.64 -7.70
N MET A 111 15.12 0.95 -8.40
CA MET A 111 16.33 1.50 -7.79
C MET A 111 16.12 2.85 -7.12
N GLU A 112 15.25 3.71 -7.67
CA GLU A 112 14.85 4.97 -7.01
C GLU A 112 14.07 4.73 -5.71
N SER A 113 13.32 3.63 -5.63
CA SER A 113 12.55 3.27 -4.44
C SER A 113 13.41 2.66 -3.32
N ILE A 114 14.64 2.23 -3.60
CA ILE A 114 15.55 1.62 -2.62
C ILE A 114 16.11 2.69 -1.70
N VAL A 115 15.91 2.49 -0.39
CA VAL A 115 16.46 3.34 0.67
C VAL A 115 17.87 2.87 1.04
N GLY A 116 18.82 3.80 1.10
CA GLY A 116 20.22 3.52 1.42
C GLY A 116 21.16 3.61 0.21
N ASN A 117 22.45 3.38 0.46
CA ASN A 117 23.53 3.53 -0.53
C ASN A 117 24.17 2.19 -0.94
N GLU A 118 23.54 1.05 -0.63
CA GLU A 118 23.99 -0.27 -1.05
C GLU A 118 23.86 -0.44 -2.57
N ASP A 119 24.43 -1.51 -3.12
CA ASP A 119 24.28 -1.86 -4.54
C ASP A 119 22.80 -1.98 -4.94
N LYS A 120 22.27 -0.89 -5.49
CA LYS A 120 20.86 -0.79 -5.87
C LYS A 120 20.49 -1.73 -7.00
N LEU A 121 21.45 -2.07 -7.89
CA LEU A 121 21.20 -2.98 -8.99
C LEU A 121 20.99 -4.41 -8.46
N ASP A 122 21.88 -4.88 -7.58
CA ASP A 122 21.75 -6.21 -6.97
C ASP A 122 20.47 -6.31 -6.12
N GLN A 123 20.13 -5.24 -5.37
CA GLN A 123 18.87 -5.19 -4.62
C GLN A 123 17.65 -5.22 -5.54
N ALA A 124 17.64 -4.48 -6.64
CA ALA A 124 16.55 -4.49 -7.61
C ALA A 124 16.34 -5.87 -8.23
N LEU A 125 17.44 -6.56 -8.57
CA LEU A 125 17.40 -7.96 -9.05
C LEU A 125 16.82 -8.91 -7.99
N LYS A 126 17.25 -8.80 -6.74
CA LYS A 126 16.70 -9.60 -5.63
C LYS A 126 15.20 -9.33 -5.42
N LEU A 127 14.77 -8.09 -5.54
CA LEU A 127 13.35 -7.73 -5.43
C LEU A 127 12.54 -8.32 -6.58
N LEU A 128 13.00 -8.22 -7.83
CA LEU A 128 12.32 -8.84 -8.97
C LEU A 128 12.20 -10.36 -8.83
N LYS A 129 13.25 -11.04 -8.34
CA LYS A 129 13.19 -12.47 -8.01
C LYS A 129 12.18 -12.77 -6.91
N LYS A 130 12.14 -11.96 -5.85
CA LYS A 130 11.16 -12.09 -4.75
C LYS A 130 9.72 -11.97 -5.23
N VAL A 131 9.43 -11.05 -6.13
CA VAL A 131 8.10 -10.89 -6.71
C VAL A 131 7.81 -11.85 -7.87
N MET A 132 8.66 -12.83 -8.09
CA MET A 132 8.51 -13.91 -9.08
C MET A 132 8.36 -13.35 -10.51
N ILE A 133 9.20 -12.39 -10.88
CA ILE A 133 9.35 -11.96 -12.28
C ILE A 133 10.26 -12.98 -12.98
N ASP A 134 9.77 -13.52 -14.09
CA ASP A 134 10.59 -14.31 -15.00
C ASP A 134 11.63 -13.41 -15.67
N GLU A 135 12.86 -13.91 -15.87
CA GLU A 135 13.96 -13.18 -16.49
C GLU A 135 14.20 -11.79 -15.87
N PRO A 136 14.49 -11.68 -14.55
CA PRO A 136 14.60 -10.39 -13.85
C PRO A 136 15.66 -9.47 -14.45
N GLU A 137 16.76 -10.02 -14.96
CA GLU A 137 17.85 -9.28 -15.61
C GLU A 137 17.37 -8.57 -16.90
N LYS A 138 16.51 -9.21 -17.69
CA LYS A 138 15.90 -8.60 -18.88
C LYS A 138 14.83 -7.58 -18.47
N SER A 139 14.05 -7.90 -17.45
CA SER A 139 12.94 -7.08 -16.98
C SER A 139 13.39 -5.75 -16.38
N LEU A 140 14.59 -5.66 -15.80
CA LEU A 140 15.20 -4.40 -15.38
C LEU A 140 15.28 -3.36 -16.52
N ASN A 141 15.56 -3.82 -17.73
CA ASN A 141 15.79 -2.97 -18.90
C ASN A 141 14.50 -2.65 -19.67
N LYS A 142 13.39 -3.29 -19.37
CA LYS A 142 12.10 -3.07 -20.02
C LYS A 142 11.40 -1.81 -19.48
N TYR A 143 10.65 -1.17 -20.35
CA TYR A 143 9.68 -0.15 -19.99
C TYR A 143 8.36 -0.78 -19.54
N PRO A 144 7.51 -0.08 -18.77
CA PRO A 144 6.24 -0.63 -18.31
C PRO A 144 5.37 -1.21 -19.44
N HIS A 145 5.26 -0.54 -20.58
CA HIS A 145 4.45 -0.96 -21.72
C HIS A 145 4.95 -2.26 -22.40
N GLU A 146 6.18 -2.71 -22.11
CA GLU A 146 6.74 -3.97 -22.63
C GLU A 146 6.47 -5.16 -21.68
N LEU A 147 5.76 -4.92 -20.57
CA LEU A 147 5.41 -5.92 -19.57
C LEU A 147 3.91 -6.23 -19.61
N SER A 148 3.53 -7.47 -19.30
CA SER A 148 2.12 -7.81 -19.05
C SER A 148 1.59 -7.10 -17.81
N GLY A 149 0.26 -6.92 -17.67
CA GLY A 149 -0.35 -6.28 -16.51
C GLY A 149 0.04 -6.95 -15.18
N GLY A 150 0.13 -8.28 -15.15
CA GLY A 150 0.60 -9.00 -13.97
C GLY A 150 2.09 -8.74 -13.66
N GLN A 151 2.94 -8.59 -14.67
CA GLN A 151 4.35 -8.22 -14.49
C GLN A 151 4.49 -6.77 -14.02
N GLN A 152 3.71 -5.83 -14.56
CA GLN A 152 3.67 -4.44 -14.09
C GLN A 152 3.25 -4.38 -12.62
N GLN A 153 2.24 -5.17 -12.21
CA GLN A 153 1.83 -5.27 -10.82
C GLN A 153 2.97 -5.79 -9.92
N ARG A 154 3.70 -6.81 -10.35
CA ARG A 154 4.86 -7.34 -9.62
C ARG A 154 5.99 -6.31 -9.51
N VAL A 155 6.25 -5.50 -10.54
CA VAL A 155 7.19 -4.37 -10.49
C VAL A 155 6.75 -3.34 -9.45
N MET A 156 5.48 -2.96 -9.43
CA MET A 156 4.95 -2.02 -8.43
C MET A 156 5.05 -2.58 -7.01
N ILE A 157 4.82 -3.89 -6.81
CA ILE A 157 5.05 -4.55 -5.52
C ILE A 157 6.54 -4.49 -5.15
N ALA A 158 7.46 -4.75 -6.09
CA ALA A 158 8.90 -4.66 -5.85
C ALA A 158 9.31 -3.24 -5.39
N MET A 159 8.78 -2.19 -6.02
CA MET A 159 9.00 -0.80 -5.61
C MET A 159 8.47 -0.51 -4.19
N ALA A 160 7.29 -1.04 -3.85
CA ALA A 160 6.74 -0.89 -2.49
C ALA A 160 7.63 -1.58 -1.45
N LEU A 161 8.12 -2.78 -1.73
CA LEU A 161 9.00 -3.55 -0.84
C LEU A 161 10.41 -2.97 -0.71
N ALA A 162 10.90 -2.26 -1.73
CA ALA A 162 12.20 -1.60 -1.74
C ALA A 162 12.37 -0.62 -0.57
N LYS A 163 11.26 -0.06 -0.08
CA LYS A 163 11.22 0.83 1.07
C LYS A 163 11.34 0.11 2.42
N LYS A 164 11.22 -1.22 2.46
CA LYS A 164 11.13 -2.04 3.70
C LYS A 164 10.09 -1.48 4.68
N PRO A 165 8.84 -1.25 4.24
CA PRO A 165 7.86 -0.51 5.02
C PRO A 165 7.40 -1.28 6.25
N LYS A 166 6.99 -0.54 7.31
CA LYS A 166 6.32 -1.09 8.51
C LYS A 166 4.81 -1.25 8.29
N ILE A 167 4.24 -0.47 7.39
CA ILE A 167 2.85 -0.58 6.97
C ILE A 167 2.81 -0.68 5.44
N LEU A 168 2.19 -1.75 4.95
CA LEU A 168 1.90 -1.95 3.53
C LEU A 168 0.40 -1.80 3.30
N ILE A 169 0.01 -1.01 2.31
CA ILE A 169 -1.39 -0.82 1.93
C ILE A 169 -1.56 -1.39 0.51
N ALA A 170 -2.52 -2.28 0.33
CA ALA A 170 -2.89 -2.82 -0.98
C ALA A 170 -4.30 -2.30 -1.34
N ASP A 171 -4.36 -1.24 -2.15
CA ASP A 171 -5.62 -0.61 -2.55
C ASP A 171 -6.09 -1.18 -3.87
N GLU A 172 -7.07 -2.11 -3.79
CA GLU A 172 -7.61 -2.87 -4.93
C GLU A 172 -6.53 -3.43 -5.87
N ALA A 173 -5.39 -3.81 -5.31
CA ALA A 173 -4.14 -4.19 -6.00
C ALA A 173 -4.28 -5.34 -7.02
N THR A 174 -5.48 -5.88 -7.18
CA THR A 174 -5.75 -7.02 -8.07
C THR A 174 -7.01 -6.85 -8.92
N SER A 175 -7.68 -5.70 -8.87
CA SER A 175 -9.01 -5.54 -9.52
C SER A 175 -8.96 -5.69 -11.04
N SER A 176 -7.88 -5.26 -11.68
CA SER A 176 -7.65 -5.31 -13.13
C SER A 176 -7.11 -6.64 -13.65
N LEU A 177 -6.87 -7.63 -12.77
CA LEU A 177 -6.28 -8.92 -13.11
C LEU A 177 -7.36 -10.02 -13.20
N ASP A 178 -7.04 -11.11 -13.87
CA ASP A 178 -7.90 -12.30 -13.87
C ASP A 178 -7.90 -13.02 -12.51
N THR A 179 -8.87 -13.91 -12.29
CA THR A 179 -9.14 -14.52 -10.98
C THR A 179 -7.97 -15.35 -10.45
N ILE A 180 -7.20 -16.00 -11.32
CA ILE A 180 -6.07 -16.85 -10.92
C ILE A 180 -4.92 -15.95 -10.46
N ILE A 181 -4.54 -14.97 -11.28
CA ILE A 181 -3.47 -14.02 -10.98
C ILE A 181 -3.81 -13.18 -9.73
N LYS A 182 -5.10 -12.81 -9.53
CA LYS A 182 -5.55 -12.14 -8.28
C LYS A 182 -5.12 -12.90 -7.03
N LYS A 183 -5.40 -14.20 -6.99
CA LYS A 183 -5.07 -15.03 -5.83
C LYS A 183 -3.56 -15.15 -5.63
N GLU A 184 -2.81 -15.32 -6.72
CA GLU A 184 -1.35 -15.38 -6.67
C GLU A 184 -0.74 -14.07 -6.12
N ILE A 185 -1.19 -12.91 -6.59
CA ILE A 185 -0.70 -11.61 -6.15
C ILE A 185 -1.01 -11.35 -4.67
N ILE A 186 -2.21 -11.69 -4.21
CA ILE A 186 -2.56 -11.55 -2.80
C ILE A 186 -1.71 -12.47 -1.92
N ASN A 187 -1.55 -13.74 -2.31
CA ASN A 187 -0.69 -14.67 -1.57
C ASN A 187 0.77 -14.19 -1.53
N LEU A 188 1.25 -13.63 -2.64
CA LEU A 188 2.58 -13.02 -2.71
C LEU A 188 2.70 -11.86 -1.71
N ILE A 189 1.75 -10.92 -1.70
CA ILE A 189 1.76 -9.76 -0.78
C ILE A 189 1.75 -10.23 0.68
N VAL A 190 0.89 -11.21 1.02
CA VAL A 190 0.81 -11.77 2.39
C VAL A 190 2.12 -12.43 2.80
N LYS A 191 2.75 -13.23 1.92
CA LYS A 191 4.05 -13.83 2.17
C LYS A 191 5.12 -12.76 2.42
N LEU A 192 5.21 -11.76 1.55
CA LEU A 192 6.21 -10.70 1.63
C LEU A 192 6.01 -9.80 2.86
N LYS A 193 4.76 -9.54 3.25
CA LYS A 193 4.42 -8.87 4.52
C LYS A 193 5.03 -9.59 5.72
N SER A 194 4.92 -10.92 5.75
CA SER A 194 5.45 -11.73 6.85
C SER A 194 6.97 -11.71 6.91
N GLU A 195 7.65 -11.67 5.75
CA GLU A 195 9.11 -11.56 5.68
C GLU A 195 9.64 -10.21 6.18
N LEU A 196 8.82 -9.16 6.11
CA LEU A 196 9.19 -7.78 6.51
C LEU A 196 8.72 -7.41 7.92
N ASP A 197 8.02 -8.29 8.63
CA ASP A 197 7.33 -7.97 9.89
C ASP A 197 6.43 -6.74 9.77
N SER A 198 5.83 -6.53 8.60
CA SER A 198 4.96 -5.39 8.30
C SER A 198 3.52 -5.65 8.75
N SER A 199 2.78 -4.60 9.04
CA SER A 199 1.31 -4.64 9.08
C SER A 199 0.77 -4.43 7.67
N LEU A 200 -0.35 -5.07 7.32
CA LEU A 200 -0.94 -5.01 5.99
C LEU A 200 -2.39 -4.53 6.07
N ILE A 201 -2.71 -3.52 5.27
CA ILE A 201 -4.09 -3.08 5.03
C ILE A 201 -4.46 -3.51 3.62
N ILE A 202 -5.48 -4.36 3.48
CA ILE A 202 -5.99 -4.79 2.16
C ILE A 202 -7.36 -4.15 1.92
N ILE A 203 -7.46 -3.33 0.91
CA ILE A 203 -8.70 -2.72 0.45
C ILE A 203 -9.21 -3.50 -0.76
N THR A 204 -10.45 -3.98 -0.67
CA THR A 204 -11.11 -4.69 -1.77
C THR A 204 -12.63 -4.64 -1.63
N HIS A 205 -13.33 -4.82 -2.74
CA HIS A 205 -14.79 -5.08 -2.72
C HIS A 205 -15.12 -6.58 -2.65
N ASN A 206 -14.11 -7.46 -2.70
CA ASN A 206 -14.30 -8.93 -2.70
C ASN A 206 -14.04 -9.51 -1.30
N LEU A 207 -15.12 -9.72 -0.54
CA LEU A 207 -15.08 -10.33 0.79
C LEU A 207 -14.45 -11.73 0.78
N ASN A 208 -14.71 -12.54 -0.26
CA ASN A 208 -14.19 -13.90 -0.34
C ASN A 208 -12.66 -13.96 -0.44
N LEU A 209 -12.05 -12.89 -0.95
CA LEU A 209 -10.60 -12.79 -1.07
C LEU A 209 -9.93 -12.62 0.28
N ILE A 210 -10.54 -11.83 1.19
CA ILE A 210 -9.87 -11.41 2.43
C ILE A 210 -10.33 -12.13 3.69
N LYS A 211 -11.54 -12.75 3.68
CA LYS A 211 -12.10 -13.40 4.87
C LYS A 211 -11.22 -14.49 5.49
N ASN A 212 -10.36 -15.12 4.69
CA ASN A 212 -9.49 -16.22 5.14
C ASN A 212 -8.06 -15.75 5.48
N ILE A 213 -7.72 -14.49 5.19
CA ILE A 213 -6.35 -13.97 5.38
C ILE A 213 -6.30 -12.79 6.35
N SER A 214 -7.42 -12.09 6.57
CA SER A 214 -7.49 -10.95 7.48
C SER A 214 -7.86 -11.39 8.89
N GLU A 215 -7.16 -10.88 9.89
CA GLU A 215 -7.50 -11.06 11.31
C GLU A 215 -8.73 -10.26 11.70
N ARG A 216 -8.93 -9.08 11.07
CA ARG A 216 -10.11 -8.24 11.25
C ARG A 216 -10.53 -7.63 9.91
N ILE A 217 -11.82 -7.32 9.81
CA ILE A 217 -12.41 -6.68 8.63
C ILE A 217 -13.16 -5.43 9.09
N LEU A 218 -12.82 -4.30 8.49
CA LEU A 218 -13.53 -3.02 8.61
C LEU A 218 -14.49 -2.88 7.42
N VAL A 219 -15.74 -2.62 7.69
CA VAL A 219 -16.76 -2.37 6.65
C VAL A 219 -17.05 -0.89 6.62
N ILE A 220 -16.84 -0.26 5.46
CA ILE A 220 -17.17 1.15 5.23
C ILE A 220 -18.42 1.22 4.37
N LYS A 221 -19.44 1.92 4.87
CA LYS A 221 -20.70 2.15 4.17
C LYS A 221 -21.09 3.63 4.29
N ASN A 222 -21.25 4.31 3.16
CA ASN A 222 -21.63 5.74 3.08
C ASN A 222 -20.66 6.70 3.81
N GLY A 223 -19.35 6.44 3.78
CA GLY A 223 -18.33 7.25 4.45
C GLY A 223 -18.28 7.02 5.94
#